data_f94b9bca77ea1fdac1fe4610ed82376c
#
_entry.id   f94b9bca77ea1fdac1fe4610ed82376c
#
_cell.length_a   1.000
_cell.length_b   1.000
_cell.length_c   1.000
_cell.angle_alpha   90.00
_cell.angle_beta   90.00
_cell.angle_gamma   90.00
#
_symmetry.space_group_name_H-M   'P 1'
#
loop_
_entity.id
_entity.type
_entity.pdbx_description
1 polymer ?
#
loop_
_entity_poly.entity_id
_entity_poly.type
_entity_poly.pdbx_seq_one_letter_code
_entity_poly.pdbx_strand_id
1 'polypeptide(L)'
;MEHSKQLMQMLAAIVVLGVGGQWLAWRMRVPAILLLLAIGCLAGSVSGFINPDRLLGDLLQPLVSLSVGLILFEGGLNLRLQELKGTWRSLLGLLTIGVIITWLGATMSAHWILQMPLSVALVLGAVLTVTGPTVIGPLLREIRPSGKVGAIAKWESIIIDPIGATLAVLVFEAISSIRAAEYGSATATAIRSLAGTAGSGILVGWLSSKVLVESFRRFWVPDYLQNPVTLLYVVASFAGAEMLHNEAGLVAVTVMGMLLANQKHVDIHRVIEFKESLTVLLIAVLFIVLSARVPLQELQTLGWRGAAFGLSLILVIRPVSVWLSTIGSGLSTRERLFLGWFAPRGIVAAAVSSVFALRMGESGAIVAPATLIVILMTVTVYGLTAAPLARRLNLAASDPQGLLIAGASQLCRSIAKVLTQEGIRVVLVDTRYERIAKAREAGLNICYASILSDYVMDAVDFGGLGRFLGMTSNDQINTLASARFREIFGAQNVMQLPKSASSSRLRTTWQNRLAGRTLFSPQLTYDYIDTALDQGATIKATRFSEVFTLEAFRAHYGDRVHPLFVISEKKVQVLTSDSVINPKAGQLIVSLVMPAA
;
A
#
# COMPACT_ATOMS: atom_id res chain seq x y z
N MET A 1 38.17 0.86 24.13
CA MET A 1 37.16 1.91 24.38
C MET A 1 36.85 2.71 23.12
N GLU A 2 37.85 3.14 22.34
CA GLU A 2 37.67 3.94 21.13
C GLU A 2 36.89 3.20 20.01
N HIS A 3 37.25 1.95 19.77
CA HIS A 3 36.54 1.10 18.80
C HIS A 3 35.04 0.90 19.15
N SER A 4 34.72 0.66 20.41
CA SER A 4 33.31 0.55 20.86
C SER A 4 32.53 1.86 20.70
N LYS A 5 33.17 3.01 20.93
CA LYS A 5 32.56 4.33 20.69
C LYS A 5 32.27 4.57 19.20
N GLN A 6 33.20 4.20 18.31
CA GLN A 6 33.00 4.30 16.86
C GLN A 6 31.83 3.43 16.36
N LEU A 7 31.74 2.16 16.84
CA LEU A 7 30.62 1.29 16.48
C LEU A 7 29.27 1.86 16.96
N MET A 8 29.22 2.39 18.20
CA MET A 8 28.03 3.04 18.71
C MET A 8 27.62 4.28 17.89
N GLN A 9 28.59 5.10 17.46
CA GLN A 9 28.36 6.27 16.61
C GLN A 9 27.80 5.87 15.23
N MET A 10 28.35 4.81 14.62
CA MET A 10 27.84 4.29 13.34
C MET A 10 26.41 3.76 13.47
N LEU A 11 26.08 2.99 14.52
CA LEU A 11 24.74 2.51 14.78
C LEU A 11 23.74 3.65 14.99
N ALA A 12 24.12 4.64 15.82
CA ALA A 12 23.29 5.82 16.04
C ALA A 12 23.08 6.62 14.75
N ALA A 13 24.13 6.78 13.94
CA ALA A 13 24.06 7.48 12.67
C ALA A 13 23.12 6.78 11.67
N ILE A 14 23.15 5.45 11.57
CA ILE A 14 22.25 4.70 10.69
C ILE A 14 20.79 4.99 11.06
N VAL A 15 20.44 4.96 12.34
CA VAL A 15 19.07 5.21 12.80
C VAL A 15 18.68 6.67 12.57
N VAL A 16 19.53 7.62 12.95
CA VAL A 16 19.26 9.07 12.80
C VAL A 16 19.13 9.47 11.34
N LEU A 17 20.07 9.03 10.49
CA LEU A 17 20.03 9.29 9.06
C LEU A 17 18.86 8.57 8.37
N GLY A 18 18.52 7.38 8.84
CA GLY A 18 17.39 6.60 8.33
C GLY A 18 16.06 7.27 8.59
N VAL A 19 15.75 7.57 9.85
CA VAL A 19 14.49 8.23 10.22
C VAL A 19 14.47 9.68 9.71
N GLY A 20 15.60 10.39 9.81
CA GLY A 20 15.74 11.75 9.28
C GLY A 20 15.56 11.81 7.75
N GLY A 21 16.12 10.85 7.02
CA GLY A 21 15.95 10.72 5.57
C GLY A 21 14.50 10.48 5.17
N GLN A 22 13.78 9.65 5.89
CA GLN A 22 12.34 9.42 5.67
C GLN A 22 11.50 10.67 5.95
N TRP A 23 11.78 11.37 7.06
CA TRP A 23 11.11 12.62 7.37
C TRP A 23 11.36 13.68 6.29
N LEU A 24 12.61 13.81 5.83
CA LEU A 24 12.98 14.74 4.77
C LEU A 24 12.29 14.40 3.45
N ALA A 25 12.22 13.11 3.10
CA ALA A 25 11.52 12.62 1.91
C ALA A 25 10.04 13.00 1.93
N TRP A 26 9.38 12.79 3.07
CA TRP A 26 7.99 13.21 3.26
C TRP A 26 7.82 14.73 3.08
N ARG A 27 8.74 15.52 3.64
CA ARG A 27 8.73 16.99 3.52
C ARG A 27 8.93 17.46 2.08
N MET A 28 9.80 16.80 1.33
CA MET A 28 10.12 17.11 -0.07
C MET A 28 9.13 16.49 -1.07
N ARG A 29 8.22 15.62 -0.61
CA ARG A 29 7.29 14.84 -1.46
C ARG A 29 8.02 14.00 -2.51
N VAL A 30 9.12 13.38 -2.13
CA VAL A 30 9.86 12.43 -2.96
C VAL A 30 9.83 11.04 -2.33
N PRO A 31 9.97 9.96 -3.12
CA PRO A 31 10.04 8.62 -2.56
C PRO A 31 11.18 8.47 -1.55
N ALA A 32 10.88 8.02 -0.33
CA ALA A 32 11.85 7.93 0.76
C ALA A 32 13.09 7.09 0.39
N ILE A 33 12.88 6.04 -0.39
CA ILE A 33 13.94 5.13 -0.82
C ILE A 33 15.05 5.83 -1.59
N LEU A 34 14.72 6.81 -2.44
CA LEU A 34 15.73 7.60 -3.18
C LEU A 34 16.67 8.36 -2.23
N LEU A 35 16.09 9.00 -1.22
CA LEU A 35 16.87 9.73 -0.22
C LEU A 35 17.70 8.78 0.65
N LEU A 36 17.12 7.66 1.08
CA LEU A 36 17.82 6.66 1.89
C LEU A 36 19.01 6.05 1.14
N LEU A 37 18.85 5.73 -0.15
CA LEU A 37 19.93 5.24 -1.00
C LEU A 37 21.03 6.31 -1.17
N ALA A 38 20.64 7.56 -1.45
CA ALA A 38 21.59 8.67 -1.58
C ALA A 38 22.36 8.93 -0.27
N ILE A 39 21.65 8.98 0.86
CA ILE A 39 22.25 9.16 2.19
C ILE A 39 23.20 8.01 2.52
N GLY A 40 22.81 6.75 2.24
CA GLY A 40 23.66 5.60 2.49
C GLY A 40 24.93 5.59 1.62
N CYS A 41 24.83 5.92 0.33
CA CYS A 41 26.00 6.09 -0.54
C CYS A 41 26.91 7.23 -0.05
N LEU A 42 26.35 8.37 0.37
CA LEU A 42 27.15 9.50 0.88
C LEU A 42 27.84 9.14 2.21
N ALA A 43 27.12 8.51 3.13
CA ALA A 43 27.64 8.16 4.45
C ALA A 43 28.58 6.94 4.43
N GLY A 44 28.45 6.05 3.43
CA GLY A 44 29.30 4.88 3.26
C GLY A 44 30.38 5.11 2.22
N SER A 45 30.03 4.91 0.94
CA SER A 45 30.99 4.85 -0.18
C SER A 45 31.76 6.15 -0.41
N VAL A 46 31.17 7.32 -0.12
CA VAL A 46 31.83 8.62 -0.35
C VAL A 46 32.63 9.06 0.88
N SER A 47 31.99 9.09 2.07
CA SER A 47 32.65 9.59 3.29
C SER A 47 33.43 8.54 4.07
N GLY A 48 33.15 7.25 3.85
CA GLY A 48 33.71 6.15 4.63
C GLY A 48 33.26 6.12 6.10
N PHE A 49 32.31 6.99 6.50
CA PHE A 49 31.85 7.11 7.88
C PHE A 49 31.08 5.87 8.34
N ILE A 50 30.19 5.33 7.48
CA ILE A 50 29.45 4.09 7.75
C ILE A 50 30.09 2.97 6.94
N ASN A 51 30.68 2.00 7.64
CA ASN A 51 31.19 0.77 7.03
C ASN A 51 30.42 -0.43 7.60
N PRO A 52 29.45 -0.96 6.86
CA PRO A 52 28.60 -2.07 7.34
C PRO A 52 29.37 -3.35 7.64
N ASP A 53 30.42 -3.66 6.86
CA ASP A 53 31.24 -4.86 7.05
C ASP A 53 32.07 -4.79 8.36
N ARG A 54 32.59 -3.60 8.71
CA ARG A 54 33.26 -3.37 9.99
C ARG A 54 32.30 -3.35 11.18
N LEU A 55 31.07 -2.85 10.96
CA LEU A 55 30.06 -2.71 12.00
C LEU A 55 29.43 -4.04 12.38
N LEU A 56 29.03 -4.84 11.39
CA LEU A 56 28.20 -6.02 11.56
C LEU A 56 28.96 -7.33 11.24
N GLY A 57 30.04 -7.28 10.44
CA GLY A 57 30.80 -8.47 10.06
C GLY A 57 29.88 -9.59 9.54
N ASP A 58 30.06 -10.79 10.10
CA ASP A 58 29.29 -11.96 9.73
C ASP A 58 27.79 -11.89 10.11
N LEU A 59 27.42 -10.97 11.01
CA LEU A 59 26.01 -10.74 11.38
C LEU A 59 25.24 -9.95 10.33
N LEU A 60 25.91 -9.30 9.40
CA LEU A 60 25.27 -8.45 8.38
C LEU A 60 24.23 -9.26 7.59
N GLN A 61 24.62 -10.41 7.06
CA GLN A 61 23.74 -11.22 6.21
C GLN A 61 22.55 -11.80 6.97
N PRO A 62 22.70 -12.45 8.15
CA PRO A 62 21.56 -12.90 8.95
C PRO A 62 20.60 -11.77 9.34
N LEU A 63 21.11 -10.60 9.72
CA LEU A 63 20.27 -9.44 10.08
C LEU A 63 19.48 -8.90 8.89
N VAL A 64 20.10 -8.82 7.71
CA VAL A 64 19.43 -8.42 6.48
C VAL A 64 18.33 -9.41 6.12
N SER A 65 18.62 -10.72 6.12
CA SER A 65 17.64 -11.76 5.79
C SER A 65 16.46 -11.77 6.76
N LEU A 66 16.70 -11.68 8.06
CA LEU A 66 15.65 -11.60 9.07
C LEU A 66 14.80 -10.33 8.92
N SER A 67 15.44 -9.19 8.65
CA SER A 67 14.72 -7.93 8.43
C SER A 67 13.84 -7.99 7.18
N VAL A 68 14.33 -8.60 6.10
CA VAL A 68 13.54 -8.85 4.89
C VAL A 68 12.36 -9.78 5.20
N GLY A 69 12.59 -10.85 5.99
CA GLY A 69 11.53 -11.74 6.46
C GLY A 69 10.42 -11.00 7.22
N LEU A 70 10.78 -10.11 8.14
CA LEU A 70 9.82 -9.27 8.88
C LEU A 70 9.01 -8.35 7.96
N ILE A 71 9.66 -7.75 6.97
CA ILE A 71 9.01 -6.90 5.96
C ILE A 71 8.04 -7.73 5.09
N LEU A 72 8.42 -8.95 4.71
CA LEU A 72 7.55 -9.85 3.94
C LEU A 72 6.36 -10.36 4.75
N PHE A 73 6.54 -10.62 6.05
CA PHE A 73 5.43 -10.91 6.95
C PHE A 73 4.41 -9.75 6.94
N GLU A 74 4.88 -8.51 7.04
CA GLU A 74 4.00 -7.34 6.91
C GLU A 74 3.31 -7.30 5.54
N GLY A 75 4.08 -7.52 4.47
CA GLY A 75 3.53 -7.66 3.13
C GLY A 75 2.39 -8.68 3.11
N GLY A 76 2.63 -9.89 3.65
CA GLY A 76 1.64 -10.96 3.78
C GLY A 76 0.38 -10.53 4.53
N LEU A 77 0.51 -9.77 5.64
CA LEU A 77 -0.62 -9.22 6.39
C LEU A 77 -1.47 -8.23 5.58
N ASN A 78 -0.95 -7.67 4.50
CA ASN A 78 -1.70 -6.79 3.61
C ASN A 78 -2.43 -7.55 2.49
N LEU A 79 -2.24 -8.88 2.35
CA LEU A 79 -2.85 -9.70 1.30
C LEU A 79 -4.23 -10.22 1.71
N ARG A 80 -5.30 -9.65 1.18
CA ARG A 80 -6.68 -10.10 1.41
C ARG A 80 -7.15 -10.96 0.24
N LEU A 81 -7.48 -12.22 0.48
CA LEU A 81 -7.94 -13.18 -0.55
C LEU A 81 -9.16 -12.70 -1.33
N GLN A 82 -9.97 -11.83 -0.74
CA GLN A 82 -11.13 -11.25 -1.42
C GLN A 82 -10.73 -10.37 -2.62
N GLU A 83 -9.55 -9.74 -2.59
CA GLU A 83 -9.03 -8.91 -3.69
C GLU A 83 -8.67 -9.74 -4.94
N LEU A 84 -8.49 -11.06 -4.78
CA LEU A 84 -8.19 -11.97 -5.90
C LEU A 84 -9.41 -12.26 -6.79
N LYS A 85 -10.63 -11.96 -6.32
CA LYS A 85 -11.83 -12.19 -7.13
C LYS A 85 -11.80 -11.35 -8.40
N GLY A 86 -11.64 -12.03 -9.55
CA GLY A 86 -11.56 -11.43 -10.87
C GLY A 86 -10.18 -10.89 -11.29
N THR A 87 -9.12 -11.10 -10.48
CA THR A 87 -7.73 -10.71 -10.79
C THR A 87 -6.77 -11.90 -10.88
N TRP A 88 -7.18 -13.06 -10.39
CA TRP A 88 -6.41 -14.27 -10.25
C TRP A 88 -5.70 -14.73 -11.55
N ARG A 89 -6.39 -14.69 -12.71
CA ARG A 89 -5.78 -15.08 -14.01
C ARG A 89 -4.63 -14.16 -14.39
N SER A 90 -4.78 -12.86 -14.19
CA SER A 90 -3.74 -11.87 -14.44
C SER A 90 -2.54 -12.08 -13.53
N LEU A 91 -2.81 -12.32 -12.24
CA LEU A 91 -1.77 -12.55 -11.25
C LEU A 91 -0.97 -13.82 -11.55
N LEU A 92 -1.64 -14.94 -11.81
CA LEU A 92 -0.96 -16.19 -12.20
C LEU A 92 -0.10 -16.02 -13.45
N GLY A 93 -0.63 -15.36 -14.48
CA GLY A 93 0.14 -15.07 -15.68
C GLY A 93 1.43 -14.29 -15.38
N LEU A 94 1.34 -13.25 -14.52
CA LEU A 94 2.50 -12.46 -14.11
C LEU A 94 3.51 -13.27 -13.29
N LEU A 95 3.05 -14.12 -12.37
CA LEU A 95 3.90 -14.94 -11.50
C LEU A 95 4.51 -16.17 -12.21
N THR A 96 4.04 -16.53 -13.39
CA THR A 96 4.56 -17.66 -14.18
C THR A 96 5.22 -17.17 -15.47
N ILE A 97 4.44 -16.87 -16.49
CA ILE A 97 4.92 -16.40 -17.80
C ILE A 97 5.71 -15.09 -17.64
N GLY A 98 5.20 -14.17 -16.82
CA GLY A 98 5.85 -12.89 -16.56
C GLY A 98 7.24 -13.02 -15.91
N VAL A 99 7.39 -13.95 -14.97
CA VAL A 99 8.69 -14.26 -14.34
C VAL A 99 9.67 -14.81 -15.37
N ILE A 100 9.26 -15.78 -16.19
CA ILE A 100 10.11 -16.39 -17.21
C ILE A 100 10.59 -15.35 -18.23
N ILE A 101 9.67 -14.51 -18.74
CA ILE A 101 10.01 -13.47 -19.70
C ILE A 101 10.96 -12.44 -19.09
N THR A 102 10.69 -12.03 -17.84
CA THR A 102 11.55 -11.07 -17.14
C THR A 102 12.93 -11.66 -16.88
N TRP A 103 13.00 -12.91 -16.41
CA TRP A 103 14.27 -13.59 -16.20
C TRP A 103 15.10 -13.70 -17.46
N LEU A 104 14.55 -14.28 -18.54
CA LEU A 104 15.26 -14.45 -19.80
C LEU A 104 15.62 -13.10 -20.44
N GLY A 105 14.70 -12.15 -20.44
CA GLY A 105 14.93 -10.80 -20.97
C GLY A 105 16.03 -10.05 -20.22
N ALA A 106 16.01 -10.09 -18.89
CA ALA A 106 17.05 -9.48 -18.06
C ALA A 106 18.39 -10.17 -18.24
N THR A 107 18.41 -11.51 -18.33
CA THR A 107 19.63 -12.29 -18.62
C THR A 107 20.26 -11.87 -19.96
N MET A 108 19.47 -11.88 -21.04
CA MET A 108 19.95 -11.50 -22.36
C MET A 108 20.46 -10.05 -22.40
N SER A 109 19.72 -9.15 -21.77
CA SER A 109 20.08 -7.75 -21.66
C SER A 109 21.37 -7.56 -20.86
N ALA A 110 21.56 -8.27 -19.75
CA ALA A 110 22.78 -8.24 -18.95
C ALA A 110 23.98 -8.81 -19.75
N HIS A 111 23.79 -9.93 -20.44
CA HIS A 111 24.85 -10.54 -21.25
C HIS A 111 25.33 -9.63 -22.38
N TRP A 112 24.40 -9.01 -23.12
CA TRP A 112 24.77 -8.20 -24.29
C TRP A 112 25.16 -6.75 -23.94
N ILE A 113 24.45 -6.09 -23.02
CA ILE A 113 24.69 -4.68 -22.70
C ILE A 113 25.82 -4.56 -21.70
N LEU A 114 25.79 -5.33 -20.61
CA LEU A 114 26.82 -5.28 -19.58
C LEU A 114 28.03 -6.15 -19.90
N GLN A 115 27.95 -6.99 -20.97
CA GLN A 115 29.01 -7.92 -21.40
C GLN A 115 29.42 -8.90 -20.29
N MET A 116 28.46 -9.31 -19.48
CA MET A 116 28.68 -10.30 -18.42
C MET A 116 28.75 -11.72 -18.96
N PRO A 117 29.53 -12.63 -18.33
CA PRO A 117 29.43 -14.06 -18.58
C PRO A 117 27.97 -14.53 -18.41
N LEU A 118 27.52 -15.46 -19.26
CA LEU A 118 26.13 -15.93 -19.25
C LEU A 118 25.70 -16.50 -17.88
N SER A 119 26.62 -17.18 -17.19
CA SER A 119 26.36 -17.72 -15.84
C SER A 119 26.04 -16.62 -14.82
N VAL A 120 26.76 -15.49 -14.85
CA VAL A 120 26.51 -14.34 -13.97
C VAL A 120 25.22 -13.62 -14.39
N ALA A 121 25.02 -13.45 -15.69
CA ALA A 121 23.82 -12.83 -16.25
C ALA A 121 22.53 -13.61 -15.89
N LEU A 122 22.58 -14.95 -15.87
CA LEU A 122 21.46 -15.81 -15.47
C LEU A 122 21.05 -15.57 -13.99
N VAL A 123 22.03 -15.47 -13.10
CA VAL A 123 21.77 -15.18 -11.68
C VAL A 123 21.25 -13.74 -11.51
N LEU A 124 21.88 -12.75 -12.15
CA LEU A 124 21.42 -11.35 -12.11
C LEU A 124 20.00 -11.24 -12.67
N GLY A 125 19.67 -11.90 -13.77
CA GLY A 125 18.34 -11.95 -14.35
C GLY A 125 17.31 -12.51 -13.38
N ALA A 126 17.63 -13.59 -12.66
CA ALA A 126 16.75 -14.21 -11.66
C ALA A 126 16.52 -13.26 -10.48
N VAL A 127 17.55 -12.64 -9.92
CA VAL A 127 17.46 -11.62 -8.86
C VAL A 127 16.55 -10.46 -9.30
N LEU A 128 16.65 -10.04 -10.55
CA LEU A 128 15.88 -8.92 -11.08
C LEU A 128 14.43 -9.28 -11.48
N THR A 129 13.96 -10.51 -11.26
CA THR A 129 12.52 -10.83 -11.37
C THR A 129 11.74 -10.24 -10.20
N VAL A 130 12.36 -10.10 -9.04
CA VAL A 130 11.76 -9.57 -7.81
C VAL A 130 11.31 -8.12 -7.98
N THR A 131 10.09 -7.79 -7.53
CA THR A 131 9.57 -6.41 -7.45
C THR A 131 9.35 -6.04 -5.99
N GLY A 132 9.72 -4.81 -5.59
CA GLY A 132 9.74 -4.46 -4.16
C GLY A 132 8.39 -4.01 -3.59
N PRO A 133 7.75 -4.78 -2.69
CA PRO A 133 6.51 -4.35 -2.01
C PRO A 133 6.73 -3.11 -1.16
N THR A 134 7.94 -2.92 -0.63
CA THR A 134 8.35 -1.73 0.14
C THR A 134 8.29 -0.43 -0.65
N VAL A 135 8.42 -0.52 -1.97
CA VAL A 135 8.31 0.63 -2.90
C VAL A 135 6.88 0.76 -3.42
N ILE A 136 6.28 -0.37 -3.80
CA ILE A 136 4.94 -0.41 -4.41
C ILE A 136 3.88 0.03 -3.42
N GLY A 137 3.92 -0.40 -2.17
CA GLY A 137 2.94 -0.06 -1.14
C GLY A 137 2.75 1.45 -0.94
N PRO A 138 3.79 2.23 -0.62
CA PRO A 138 3.70 3.68 -0.49
C PRO A 138 3.21 4.37 -1.78
N LEU A 139 3.69 3.96 -2.95
CA LEU A 139 3.26 4.54 -4.23
C LEU A 139 1.79 4.26 -4.52
N LEU A 140 1.28 3.06 -4.24
CA LEU A 140 -0.14 2.74 -4.39
C LEU A 140 -1.03 3.52 -3.42
N ARG A 141 -0.56 3.78 -2.19
CA ARG A 141 -1.28 4.64 -1.22
C ARG A 141 -1.40 6.09 -1.73
N GLU A 142 -0.39 6.59 -2.42
CA GLU A 142 -0.38 7.94 -3.01
C GLU A 142 -1.24 8.00 -4.28
N ILE A 143 -1.07 7.05 -5.21
CA ILE A 143 -1.75 7.03 -6.52
C ILE A 143 -3.23 6.68 -6.37
N ARG A 144 -3.57 5.77 -5.46
CA ARG A 144 -4.92 5.20 -5.26
C ARG A 144 -5.57 4.76 -6.57
N PRO A 145 -4.96 3.83 -7.30
CA PRO A 145 -5.48 3.42 -8.58
C PRO A 145 -6.85 2.75 -8.41
N SER A 146 -7.77 3.12 -9.30
CA SER A 146 -9.10 2.51 -9.37
C SER A 146 -9.07 1.14 -10.04
N GLY A 147 -10.07 0.31 -9.75
CA GLY A 147 -10.22 -1.00 -10.38
C GLY A 147 -9.26 -2.05 -9.82
N LYS A 148 -8.86 -2.99 -10.68
CA LYS A 148 -8.11 -4.20 -10.31
C LYS A 148 -6.59 -4.00 -10.21
N VAL A 149 -6.09 -2.90 -10.73
CA VAL A 149 -4.65 -2.66 -10.94
C VAL A 149 -3.88 -2.58 -9.62
N GLY A 150 -4.44 -1.88 -8.63
CA GLY A 150 -3.82 -1.75 -7.32
C GLY A 150 -3.67 -3.10 -6.61
N ALA A 151 -4.73 -3.93 -6.66
CA ALA A 151 -4.70 -5.27 -6.09
C ALA A 151 -3.66 -6.15 -6.80
N ILE A 152 -3.65 -6.16 -8.15
CA ILE A 152 -2.68 -6.96 -8.93
C ILE A 152 -1.24 -6.56 -8.61
N ALA A 153 -0.93 -5.25 -8.63
CA ALA A 153 0.43 -4.77 -8.36
C ALA A 153 0.88 -5.10 -6.93
N LYS A 154 -0.03 -4.96 -5.94
CA LYS A 154 0.23 -5.31 -4.55
C LYS A 154 0.51 -6.82 -4.38
N TRP A 155 -0.36 -7.67 -4.92
CA TRP A 155 -0.21 -9.12 -4.83
C TRP A 155 1.02 -9.63 -5.58
N GLU A 156 1.25 -9.13 -6.81
CA GLU A 156 2.46 -9.45 -7.57
C GLU A 156 3.71 -9.15 -6.75
N SER A 157 3.85 -7.93 -6.21
CA SER A 157 5.06 -7.50 -5.52
C SER A 157 5.40 -8.32 -4.27
N ILE A 158 4.40 -8.86 -3.58
CA ILE A 158 4.63 -9.62 -2.35
C ILE A 158 4.94 -11.09 -2.65
N ILE A 159 4.20 -11.70 -3.61
CA ILE A 159 4.38 -13.13 -3.92
C ILE A 159 5.62 -13.36 -4.79
N ILE A 160 6.01 -12.40 -5.61
CA ILE A 160 7.18 -12.54 -6.49
C ILE A 160 8.50 -12.52 -5.72
N ASP A 161 8.56 -11.93 -4.53
CA ASP A 161 9.78 -11.85 -3.73
C ASP A 161 10.32 -13.25 -3.34
N PRO A 162 9.54 -14.12 -2.67
CA PRO A 162 9.99 -15.49 -2.42
C PRO A 162 10.25 -16.30 -3.71
N ILE A 163 9.43 -16.10 -4.77
CA ILE A 163 9.61 -16.80 -6.05
C ILE A 163 10.94 -16.42 -6.70
N GLY A 164 11.26 -15.13 -6.76
CA GLY A 164 12.48 -14.65 -7.39
C GLY A 164 13.74 -15.01 -6.59
N ALA A 165 13.68 -14.93 -5.25
CA ALA A 165 14.78 -15.37 -4.40
C ALA A 165 15.07 -16.87 -4.59
N THR A 166 14.03 -17.70 -4.56
CA THR A 166 14.16 -19.14 -4.82
C THR A 166 14.68 -19.43 -6.25
N LEU A 167 14.18 -18.71 -7.25
CA LEU A 167 14.68 -18.83 -8.64
C LEU A 167 16.17 -18.52 -8.72
N ALA A 168 16.64 -17.47 -8.05
CA ALA A 168 18.05 -17.09 -8.04
C ALA A 168 18.94 -18.17 -7.39
N VAL A 169 18.48 -18.78 -6.29
CA VAL A 169 19.18 -19.92 -5.66
C VAL A 169 19.24 -21.12 -6.61
N LEU A 170 18.10 -21.50 -7.22
CA LEU A 170 18.03 -22.63 -8.16
C LEU A 170 18.95 -22.45 -9.37
N VAL A 171 18.97 -21.22 -9.93
CA VAL A 171 19.85 -20.90 -11.07
C VAL A 171 21.32 -21.00 -10.64
N PHE A 172 21.66 -20.49 -9.47
CA PHE A 172 23.03 -20.58 -8.94
C PHE A 172 23.46 -22.02 -8.68
N GLU A 173 22.61 -22.83 -8.04
CA GLU A 173 22.87 -24.27 -7.79
C GLU A 173 23.01 -25.04 -9.10
N ALA A 174 22.14 -24.80 -10.09
CA ALA A 174 22.24 -25.43 -11.39
C ALA A 174 23.57 -25.09 -12.11
N ILE A 175 24.01 -23.83 -12.07
CA ILE A 175 25.30 -23.41 -12.64
C ILE A 175 26.47 -24.10 -11.90
N SER A 176 26.39 -24.20 -10.59
CA SER A 176 27.42 -24.85 -9.75
C SER A 176 27.50 -26.35 -10.02
N SER A 177 26.37 -27.04 -10.16
CA SER A 177 26.30 -28.47 -10.50
C SER A 177 26.81 -28.77 -11.92
N ILE A 178 26.54 -27.91 -12.89
CA ILE A 178 27.08 -28.03 -14.24
C ILE A 178 28.61 -27.92 -14.25
N ARG A 179 29.16 -27.00 -13.45
CA ARG A 179 30.62 -26.87 -13.29
C ARG A 179 31.27 -28.10 -12.62
N ALA A 180 30.53 -28.79 -11.73
CA ALA A 180 31.00 -30.02 -11.06
C ALA A 180 30.86 -31.30 -11.94
N ALA A 181 30.43 -31.18 -13.20
CA ALA A 181 30.19 -32.28 -14.14
C ALA A 181 29.11 -33.31 -13.72
N GLU A 182 28.18 -32.91 -12.86
CA GLU A 182 27.06 -33.74 -12.39
C GLU A 182 25.79 -33.54 -13.23
N TYR A 183 25.89 -33.69 -14.56
CA TYR A 183 24.82 -33.33 -15.51
C TYR A 183 23.49 -34.10 -15.34
N GLY A 184 23.50 -35.31 -14.76
CA GLY A 184 22.31 -36.16 -14.67
C GLY A 184 21.35 -35.85 -13.53
N SER A 185 21.80 -35.13 -12.52
CA SER A 185 21.04 -34.86 -11.29
C SER A 185 20.53 -33.43 -11.17
N ALA A 186 21.04 -32.47 -11.96
CA ALA A 186 20.80 -31.05 -11.79
C ALA A 186 19.31 -30.65 -11.87
N THR A 187 18.56 -31.19 -12.85
CA THR A 187 17.12 -30.89 -13.00
C THR A 187 16.27 -31.52 -11.90
N ALA A 188 16.54 -32.76 -11.52
CA ALA A 188 15.85 -33.45 -10.43
C ALA A 188 16.14 -32.77 -9.09
N THR A 189 17.38 -32.35 -8.86
CA THR A 189 17.81 -31.62 -7.66
C THR A 189 17.13 -30.26 -7.59
N ALA A 190 17.06 -29.50 -8.70
CA ALA A 190 16.37 -28.22 -8.76
C ALA A 190 14.87 -28.33 -8.45
N ILE A 191 14.16 -29.31 -9.02
CA ILE A 191 12.74 -29.56 -8.76
C ILE A 191 12.54 -29.95 -7.27
N ARG A 192 13.41 -30.80 -6.75
CA ARG A 192 13.36 -31.25 -5.34
C ARG A 192 13.62 -30.09 -4.37
N SER A 193 14.60 -29.23 -4.67
CA SER A 193 14.90 -28.03 -3.91
C SER A 193 13.71 -27.05 -3.92
N LEU A 194 13.15 -26.77 -5.09
CA LEU A 194 11.96 -25.91 -5.22
C LEU A 194 10.77 -26.45 -4.42
N ALA A 195 10.47 -27.73 -4.59
CA ALA A 195 9.36 -28.37 -3.88
C ALA A 195 9.62 -28.41 -2.37
N GLY A 196 10.87 -28.62 -1.95
CA GLY A 196 11.30 -28.57 -0.56
C GLY A 196 11.16 -27.18 0.05
N THR A 197 11.66 -26.14 -0.60
CA THR A 197 11.56 -24.74 -0.17
C THR A 197 10.10 -24.29 -0.08
N ALA A 198 9.30 -24.51 -1.12
CA ALA A 198 7.88 -24.16 -1.11
C ALA A 198 7.09 -24.98 -0.08
N GLY A 199 7.30 -26.30 -0.02
CA GLY A 199 6.58 -27.19 0.88
C GLY A 199 6.91 -26.93 2.36
N SER A 200 8.19 -26.83 2.71
CA SER A 200 8.60 -26.51 4.09
C SER A 200 8.15 -25.11 4.52
N GLY A 201 8.30 -24.11 3.64
CA GLY A 201 7.85 -22.75 3.91
C GLY A 201 6.34 -22.67 4.14
N ILE A 202 5.53 -23.26 3.26
CA ILE A 202 4.07 -23.29 3.41
C ILE A 202 3.67 -24.02 4.70
N LEU A 203 4.27 -25.18 4.99
CA LEU A 203 3.95 -25.97 6.19
C LEU A 203 4.27 -25.22 7.47
N VAL A 204 5.49 -24.67 7.58
CA VAL A 204 5.93 -23.93 8.77
C VAL A 204 5.11 -22.65 8.94
N GLY A 205 4.87 -21.90 7.87
CA GLY A 205 4.07 -20.69 7.91
C GLY A 205 2.60 -20.96 8.30
N TRP A 206 2.00 -22.02 7.79
CA TRP A 206 0.66 -22.46 8.17
C TRP A 206 0.58 -22.88 9.63
N LEU A 207 1.53 -23.71 10.10
CA LEU A 207 1.57 -24.18 11.48
C LEU A 207 1.75 -23.01 12.45
N SER A 208 2.71 -22.12 12.18
CA SER A 208 2.97 -20.94 13.00
C SER A 208 1.77 -20.01 13.08
N SER A 209 1.10 -19.74 11.95
CA SER A 209 -0.12 -18.96 11.92
C SER A 209 -1.23 -19.59 12.75
N LYS A 210 -1.44 -20.91 12.61
CA LYS A 210 -2.48 -21.63 13.35
C LYS A 210 -2.24 -21.62 14.86
N VAL A 211 -1.00 -21.84 15.28
CA VAL A 211 -0.63 -21.84 16.72
C VAL A 211 -0.77 -20.43 17.29
N LEU A 212 -0.34 -19.40 16.57
CA LEU A 212 -0.47 -18.00 17.01
C LEU A 212 -1.94 -17.60 17.18
N VAL A 213 -2.80 -17.89 16.19
CA VAL A 213 -4.24 -17.60 16.23
C VAL A 213 -4.90 -18.33 17.40
N GLU A 214 -4.57 -19.62 17.63
CA GLU A 214 -5.12 -20.39 18.74
C GLU A 214 -4.64 -19.85 20.11
N SER A 215 -3.39 -19.40 20.20
CA SER A 215 -2.85 -18.78 21.42
C SER A 215 -3.60 -17.49 21.78
N PHE A 216 -3.93 -16.69 20.79
CA PHE A 216 -4.72 -15.46 21.00
C PHE A 216 -6.19 -15.79 21.32
N ARG A 217 -6.78 -16.74 20.62
CA ARG A 217 -8.17 -17.17 20.82
C ARG A 217 -8.41 -17.71 22.23
N ARG A 218 -7.43 -18.45 22.79
CA ARG A 218 -7.51 -19.00 24.15
C ARG A 218 -7.04 -18.04 25.24
N PHE A 219 -6.72 -16.79 24.87
CA PHE A 219 -6.21 -15.79 25.82
C PHE A 219 -4.95 -16.24 26.59
N TRP A 220 -4.10 -17.10 25.98
CA TRP A 220 -2.82 -17.49 26.55
C TRP A 220 -1.82 -16.35 26.57
N VAL A 221 -2.02 -15.36 25.68
CA VAL A 221 -1.18 -14.18 25.52
C VAL A 221 -1.96 -12.95 25.95
N PRO A 222 -1.53 -12.26 27.02
CA PRO A 222 -2.15 -11.00 27.42
C PRO A 222 -1.94 -9.92 26.36
N ASP A 223 -2.83 -8.95 26.30
CA ASP A 223 -2.90 -7.92 25.26
C ASP A 223 -1.58 -7.17 25.02
N TYR A 224 -0.84 -6.84 26.09
CA TYR A 224 0.42 -6.12 25.98
C TYR A 224 1.58 -6.97 25.40
N LEU A 225 1.46 -8.29 25.40
CA LEU A 225 2.43 -9.22 24.81
C LEU A 225 2.07 -9.67 23.39
N GLN A 226 0.93 -9.30 22.82
CA GLN A 226 0.53 -9.74 21.49
C GLN A 226 1.57 -9.38 20.42
N ASN A 227 2.11 -8.16 20.45
CA ASN A 227 3.12 -7.71 19.50
C ASN A 227 4.46 -8.46 19.66
N PRO A 228 5.09 -8.53 20.86
CA PRO A 228 6.31 -9.32 21.07
C PRO A 228 6.14 -10.80 20.72
N VAL A 229 5.01 -11.42 21.08
CA VAL A 229 4.74 -12.82 20.78
C VAL A 229 4.57 -13.03 19.28
N THR A 230 3.88 -12.13 18.58
CA THR A 230 3.81 -12.20 17.10
C THR A 230 5.21 -12.14 16.49
N LEU A 231 6.06 -11.22 16.94
CA LEU A 231 7.44 -11.11 16.48
C LEU A 231 8.24 -12.40 16.75
N LEU A 232 8.08 -12.99 17.94
CA LEU A 232 8.67 -14.28 18.29
C LEU A 232 8.29 -15.36 17.27
N TYR A 233 6.99 -15.49 16.95
CA TYR A 233 6.51 -16.49 15.99
C TYR A 233 7.01 -16.22 14.58
N VAL A 234 7.12 -14.97 14.16
CA VAL A 234 7.68 -14.62 12.85
C VAL A 234 9.14 -15.00 12.75
N VAL A 235 9.95 -14.64 13.76
CA VAL A 235 11.38 -14.98 13.80
C VAL A 235 11.58 -16.49 13.86
N ALA A 236 10.83 -17.19 14.72
CA ALA A 236 10.89 -18.64 14.84
C ALA A 236 10.46 -19.36 13.56
N SER A 237 9.39 -18.86 12.90
CA SER A 237 8.91 -19.39 11.62
C SER A 237 9.94 -19.20 10.51
N PHE A 238 10.54 -18.00 10.43
CA PHE A 238 11.60 -17.71 9.47
C PHE A 238 12.80 -18.63 9.69
N ALA A 239 13.37 -18.65 10.89
CA ALA A 239 14.56 -19.43 11.21
C ALA A 239 14.29 -20.95 11.07
N GLY A 240 13.14 -21.43 11.57
CA GLY A 240 12.79 -22.84 11.50
C GLY A 240 12.59 -23.33 10.06
N ALA A 241 11.99 -22.54 9.18
CA ALA A 241 11.87 -22.90 7.78
C ALA A 241 13.22 -22.84 7.04
N GLU A 242 14.05 -21.83 7.34
CA GLU A 242 15.37 -21.65 6.75
C GLU A 242 16.33 -22.80 7.10
N MET A 243 16.20 -23.39 8.31
CA MET A 243 16.94 -24.59 8.71
C MET A 243 16.55 -25.85 7.92
N LEU A 244 15.33 -25.91 7.38
CA LEU A 244 14.85 -27.02 6.58
C LEU A 244 15.31 -26.93 5.12
N HIS A 245 15.15 -25.76 4.52
CA HIS A 245 15.55 -25.46 3.15
C HIS A 245 15.92 -23.98 3.01
N ASN A 246 16.94 -23.69 2.21
CA ASN A 246 17.36 -22.34 1.89
C ASN A 246 16.18 -21.52 1.29
N GLU A 247 16.04 -20.26 1.72
CA GLU A 247 15.00 -19.31 1.32
C GLU A 247 13.55 -19.73 1.69
N ALA A 248 13.36 -20.85 2.38
CA ALA A 248 12.04 -21.27 2.85
C ALA A 248 11.48 -20.35 3.95
N GLY A 249 12.36 -19.65 4.66
CA GLY A 249 12.00 -18.64 5.65
C GLY A 249 11.14 -17.51 5.06
N LEU A 250 11.47 -17.02 3.86
CA LEU A 250 10.71 -15.97 3.16
C LEU A 250 9.30 -16.45 2.80
N VAL A 251 9.16 -17.69 2.32
CA VAL A 251 7.86 -18.30 2.03
C VAL A 251 7.04 -18.45 3.31
N ALA A 252 7.66 -18.95 4.39
CA ALA A 252 6.99 -19.21 5.66
C ALA A 252 6.37 -17.95 6.26
N VAL A 253 7.12 -16.86 6.35
CA VAL A 253 6.61 -15.61 6.94
C VAL A 253 5.56 -14.94 6.05
N THR A 254 5.69 -15.03 4.73
CA THR A 254 4.68 -14.52 3.78
C THR A 254 3.36 -15.26 3.93
N VAL A 255 3.40 -16.61 3.96
CA VAL A 255 2.22 -17.46 4.16
C VAL A 255 1.61 -17.23 5.53
N MET A 256 2.44 -17.15 6.60
CA MET A 256 1.99 -16.85 7.96
C MET A 256 1.24 -15.52 8.01
N GLY A 257 1.80 -14.46 7.40
CA GLY A 257 1.17 -13.13 7.34
C GLY A 257 -0.16 -13.16 6.59
N MET A 258 -0.20 -13.81 5.41
CA MET A 258 -1.40 -13.93 4.59
C MET A 258 -2.51 -14.71 5.32
N LEU A 259 -2.19 -15.81 5.99
CA LEU A 259 -3.18 -16.59 6.75
C LEU A 259 -3.70 -15.81 7.96
N LEU A 260 -2.83 -15.09 8.65
CA LEU A 260 -3.21 -14.25 9.78
C LEU A 260 -4.12 -13.09 9.35
N ALA A 261 -3.89 -12.49 8.17
CA ALA A 261 -4.73 -11.42 7.63
C ALA A 261 -6.14 -11.87 7.22
N ASN A 262 -6.29 -13.15 6.84
CA ASN A 262 -7.55 -13.69 6.32
C ASN A 262 -8.36 -14.51 7.33
N GLN A 263 -7.87 -14.68 8.56
CA GLN A 263 -8.61 -15.31 9.63
C GLN A 263 -9.67 -14.35 10.23
N LYS A 264 -10.72 -14.90 10.86
CA LYS A 264 -11.85 -14.14 11.43
C LYS A 264 -12.04 -14.37 12.94
N HIS A 265 -11.11 -15.08 13.57
CA HIS A 265 -11.30 -15.56 14.95
C HIS A 265 -10.73 -14.60 16.00
N VAL A 266 -9.76 -13.76 15.61
CA VAL A 266 -9.00 -12.89 16.52
C VAL A 266 -8.82 -11.53 15.89
N ASP A 267 -8.95 -10.47 16.70
CA ASP A 267 -8.60 -9.11 16.28
C ASP A 267 -7.07 -8.93 16.29
N ILE A 268 -6.53 -8.55 15.14
CA ILE A 268 -5.09 -8.33 14.93
C ILE A 268 -4.73 -6.86 14.72
N HIS A 269 -5.64 -5.93 15.02
CA HIS A 269 -5.44 -4.50 14.75
C HIS A 269 -4.16 -3.95 15.41
N ARG A 270 -3.90 -4.32 16.66
CA ARG A 270 -2.67 -3.94 17.39
C ARG A 270 -1.40 -4.47 16.71
N VAL A 271 -1.45 -5.70 16.19
CA VAL A 271 -0.33 -6.30 15.44
C VAL A 271 -0.06 -5.49 14.17
N ILE A 272 -1.11 -5.04 13.49
CA ILE A 272 -1.02 -4.24 12.27
C ILE A 272 -0.40 -2.87 12.53
N GLU A 273 -0.78 -2.16 13.58
CA GLU A 273 -0.22 -0.85 13.94
C GLU A 273 1.26 -0.93 14.32
N PHE A 274 1.63 -1.91 15.15
CA PHE A 274 3.01 -2.10 15.58
C PHE A 274 3.95 -2.41 14.42
N LYS A 275 3.53 -3.29 13.51
CA LYS A 275 4.35 -3.71 12.36
C LYS A 275 4.69 -2.54 11.42
N GLU A 276 3.75 -1.59 11.19
CA GLU A 276 4.01 -0.44 10.30
C GLU A 276 5.20 0.39 10.80
N SER A 277 5.26 0.66 12.11
CA SER A 277 6.37 1.41 12.72
C SER A 277 7.70 0.65 12.62
N LEU A 278 7.67 -0.67 12.85
CA LEU A 278 8.86 -1.52 12.75
C LEU A 278 9.40 -1.58 11.32
N THR A 279 8.51 -1.76 10.35
CA THR A 279 8.88 -1.84 8.94
C THR A 279 9.49 -0.54 8.42
N VAL A 280 8.93 0.61 8.81
CA VAL A 280 9.50 1.92 8.48
C VAL A 280 10.95 2.03 8.94
N LEU A 281 11.25 1.60 10.17
CA LEU A 281 12.60 1.58 10.71
C LEU A 281 13.52 0.59 9.98
N LEU A 282 13.05 -0.65 9.77
CA LEU A 282 13.82 -1.70 9.09
C LEU A 282 14.17 -1.29 7.65
N ILE A 283 13.22 -0.75 6.90
CA ILE A 283 13.45 -0.23 5.54
C ILE A 283 14.53 0.84 5.55
N ALA A 284 14.46 1.79 6.48
CA ALA A 284 15.43 2.87 6.58
C ALA A 284 16.86 2.34 6.84
N VAL A 285 16.98 1.47 7.85
CA VAL A 285 18.26 0.85 8.21
C VAL A 285 18.83 0.04 7.06
N LEU A 286 18.01 -0.83 6.45
CA LEU A 286 18.47 -1.71 5.38
C LEU A 286 18.92 -0.96 4.13
N PHE A 287 18.18 0.06 3.69
CA PHE A 287 18.59 0.84 2.51
C PHE A 287 19.88 1.60 2.75
N ILE A 288 20.08 2.19 3.94
CA ILE A 288 21.35 2.86 4.27
C ILE A 288 22.49 1.84 4.32
N VAL A 289 22.32 0.72 5.01
CA VAL A 289 23.36 -0.30 5.17
C VAL A 289 23.74 -0.90 3.82
N LEU A 290 22.75 -1.29 3.00
CA LEU A 290 23.04 -1.91 1.70
C LEU A 290 23.65 -0.93 0.69
N SER A 291 23.20 0.33 0.67
CA SER A 291 23.78 1.34 -0.23
C SER A 291 25.15 1.85 0.23
N ALA A 292 25.40 1.89 1.54
CA ALA A 292 26.71 2.25 2.08
C ALA A 292 27.81 1.23 1.73
N ARG A 293 27.43 0.00 1.41
CA ARG A 293 28.34 -1.10 1.08
C ARG A 293 28.81 -1.09 -0.37
N VAL A 294 28.06 -0.49 -1.29
CA VAL A 294 28.38 -0.54 -2.72
C VAL A 294 29.46 0.49 -3.06
N PRO A 295 30.67 0.07 -3.55
CA PRO A 295 31.74 1.00 -3.89
C PRO A 295 31.37 1.90 -5.08
N LEU A 296 31.59 3.20 -4.93
CA LEU A 296 31.29 4.19 -5.97
C LEU A 296 32.05 3.90 -7.29
N GLN A 297 33.26 3.34 -7.18
CA GLN A 297 34.09 2.96 -8.32
C GLN A 297 33.40 1.89 -9.19
N GLU A 298 32.75 0.91 -8.58
CA GLU A 298 32.03 -0.13 -9.31
C GLU A 298 30.77 0.40 -10.02
N LEU A 299 30.10 1.40 -9.45
CA LEU A 299 29.02 2.11 -10.12
C LEU A 299 29.52 2.90 -11.34
N GLN A 300 30.68 3.50 -11.23
CA GLN A 300 31.32 4.26 -12.34
C GLN A 300 31.76 3.34 -13.48
N THR A 301 32.24 2.12 -13.18
CA THR A 301 32.65 1.15 -14.22
C THR A 301 31.51 0.71 -15.11
N LEU A 302 30.28 0.62 -14.55
CA LEU A 302 29.08 0.30 -15.32
C LEU A 302 28.67 1.43 -16.27
N GLY A 303 28.92 2.69 -15.91
CA GLY A 303 28.73 3.88 -16.74
C GLY A 303 27.40 3.89 -17.50
N TRP A 304 27.44 4.27 -18.80
CA TRP A 304 26.25 4.31 -19.66
C TRP A 304 25.62 2.93 -19.93
N ARG A 305 26.40 1.83 -19.85
CA ARG A 305 25.91 0.47 -20.02
C ARG A 305 24.95 0.07 -18.91
N GLY A 306 25.25 0.46 -17.66
CA GLY A 306 24.33 0.27 -16.53
C GLY A 306 23.01 1.03 -16.74
N ALA A 307 23.07 2.25 -17.24
CA ALA A 307 21.89 3.03 -17.57
C ALA A 307 21.08 2.39 -18.73
N ALA A 308 21.74 1.95 -19.79
CA ALA A 308 21.11 1.26 -20.91
C ALA A 308 20.44 -0.07 -20.48
N PHE A 309 21.11 -0.81 -19.59
CA PHE A 309 20.56 -2.03 -19.00
C PHE A 309 19.27 -1.73 -18.19
N GLY A 310 19.32 -0.74 -17.28
CA GLY A 310 18.12 -0.34 -16.52
C GLY A 310 16.99 0.15 -17.41
N LEU A 311 17.28 0.93 -18.47
CA LEU A 311 16.29 1.37 -19.45
C LEU A 311 15.67 0.20 -20.23
N SER A 312 16.45 -0.82 -20.57
CA SER A 312 15.93 -2.02 -21.25
C SER A 312 14.88 -2.76 -20.39
N LEU A 313 15.11 -2.86 -19.08
CA LEU A 313 14.16 -3.45 -18.12
C LEU A 313 12.86 -2.63 -18.05
N ILE A 314 12.99 -1.30 -18.03
CA ILE A 314 11.83 -0.40 -17.89
C ILE A 314 11.01 -0.33 -19.17
N LEU A 315 11.67 -0.13 -20.32
CA LEU A 315 11.01 0.21 -21.58
C LEU A 315 10.63 -0.99 -22.45
N VAL A 316 11.34 -2.12 -22.28
CA VAL A 316 11.16 -3.30 -23.14
C VAL A 316 10.71 -4.50 -22.33
N ILE A 317 11.51 -4.95 -21.37
CA ILE A 317 11.31 -6.24 -20.72
C ILE A 317 10.01 -6.24 -19.90
N ARG A 318 9.78 -5.23 -19.09
CA ARG A 318 8.56 -5.14 -18.27
C ARG A 318 7.28 -4.99 -19.11
N PRO A 319 7.18 -4.07 -20.08
CA PRO A 319 6.01 -4.01 -20.97
C PRO A 319 5.72 -5.33 -21.68
N VAL A 320 6.73 -5.95 -22.29
CA VAL A 320 6.58 -7.25 -22.99
C VAL A 320 6.10 -8.34 -22.03
N SER A 321 6.72 -8.43 -20.86
CA SER A 321 6.33 -9.38 -19.80
C SER A 321 4.86 -9.25 -19.43
N VAL A 322 4.38 -8.03 -19.15
CA VAL A 322 2.98 -7.79 -18.77
C VAL A 322 2.03 -8.08 -19.93
N TRP A 323 2.33 -7.65 -21.15
CA TRP A 323 1.47 -7.89 -22.31
C TRP A 323 1.29 -9.38 -22.59
N LEU A 324 2.37 -10.16 -22.60
CA LEU A 324 2.31 -11.60 -22.88
C LEU A 324 1.67 -12.38 -21.74
N SER A 325 1.97 -12.04 -20.49
CA SER A 325 1.45 -12.74 -19.31
C SER A 325 -0.03 -12.46 -19.02
N THR A 326 -0.57 -11.35 -19.52
CA THR A 326 -1.97 -10.97 -19.28
C THR A 326 -2.89 -11.21 -20.48
N ILE A 327 -2.45 -11.96 -21.49
CA ILE A 327 -3.32 -12.37 -22.60
C ILE A 327 -4.50 -13.17 -22.07
N GLY A 328 -5.73 -12.80 -22.47
CA GLY A 328 -6.95 -13.48 -22.03
C GLY A 328 -7.39 -13.23 -20.58
N SER A 329 -6.74 -12.30 -19.86
CA SER A 329 -7.03 -12.01 -18.44
C SER A 329 -8.20 -11.04 -18.19
N GLY A 330 -8.78 -10.45 -19.26
CA GLY A 330 -9.86 -9.48 -19.14
C GLY A 330 -9.44 -8.09 -18.64
N LEU A 331 -8.13 -7.79 -18.61
CA LEU A 331 -7.62 -6.46 -18.33
C LEU A 331 -7.76 -5.55 -19.55
N SER A 332 -8.16 -4.31 -19.31
CA SER A 332 -8.19 -3.26 -20.34
C SER A 332 -6.78 -2.88 -20.77
N THR A 333 -6.65 -2.30 -21.97
CA THR A 333 -5.36 -1.79 -22.48
C THR A 333 -4.74 -0.76 -21.54
N ARG A 334 -5.55 0.08 -20.90
CA ARG A 334 -5.08 1.09 -19.92
C ARG A 334 -4.47 0.44 -18.67
N GLU A 335 -5.11 -0.60 -18.15
CA GLU A 335 -4.61 -1.36 -17.00
C GLU A 335 -3.30 -2.08 -17.34
N ARG A 336 -3.18 -2.70 -18.52
CA ARG A 336 -1.95 -3.33 -19.00
C ARG A 336 -0.81 -2.33 -19.18
N LEU A 337 -1.09 -1.16 -19.75
CA LEU A 337 -0.09 -0.09 -19.89
C LEU A 337 0.43 0.37 -18.53
N PHE A 338 -0.45 0.54 -17.55
CA PHE A 338 -0.03 0.93 -16.21
C PHE A 338 0.82 -0.16 -15.53
N LEU A 339 0.36 -1.41 -15.52
CA LEU A 339 1.12 -2.54 -14.96
C LEU A 339 2.45 -2.78 -15.69
N GLY A 340 2.47 -2.57 -17.00
CA GLY A 340 3.67 -2.65 -17.83
C GLY A 340 4.68 -1.53 -17.56
N TRP A 341 4.21 -0.40 -17.04
CA TRP A 341 5.08 0.69 -16.60
C TRP A 341 5.47 0.60 -15.13
N PHE A 342 4.77 -0.17 -14.29
CA PHE A 342 4.87 -0.08 -12.85
C PHE A 342 5.48 -1.35 -12.24
N ALA A 343 6.80 -1.40 -12.07
CA ALA A 343 7.53 -2.51 -11.45
C ALA A 343 8.84 -2.05 -10.76
N PRO A 344 8.77 -1.21 -9.72
CA PRO A 344 9.98 -0.78 -9.03
C PRO A 344 10.65 -1.98 -8.35
N ARG A 345 11.98 -2.02 -8.41
CA ARG A 345 12.78 -3.03 -7.73
C ARG A 345 13.01 -2.60 -6.28
N GLY A 346 13.14 -3.58 -5.38
CA GLY A 346 13.16 -3.33 -3.96
C GLY A 346 14.37 -3.91 -3.24
N ILE A 347 14.23 -3.91 -1.91
CA ILE A 347 15.29 -4.30 -0.97
C ILE A 347 15.65 -5.77 -1.05
N VAL A 348 14.69 -6.65 -1.37
CA VAL A 348 14.93 -8.09 -1.53
C VAL A 348 15.91 -8.35 -2.67
N ALA A 349 15.76 -7.65 -3.80
CA ALA A 349 16.70 -7.73 -4.91
C ALA A 349 18.12 -7.28 -4.48
N ALA A 350 18.23 -6.19 -3.70
CA ALA A 350 19.51 -5.72 -3.18
C ALA A 350 20.15 -6.72 -2.21
N ALA A 351 19.36 -7.29 -1.29
CA ALA A 351 19.83 -8.27 -0.33
C ALA A 351 20.33 -9.55 -1.02
N VAL A 352 19.50 -10.13 -1.89
CA VAL A 352 19.82 -11.36 -2.63
C VAL A 352 21.02 -11.15 -3.55
N SER A 353 21.10 -10.00 -4.24
CA SER A 353 22.27 -9.68 -5.09
C SER A 353 23.57 -9.61 -4.31
N SER A 354 23.54 -9.06 -3.09
CA SER A 354 24.72 -8.98 -2.22
C SER A 354 25.20 -10.37 -1.76
N VAL A 355 24.26 -11.29 -1.50
CA VAL A 355 24.58 -12.70 -1.15
C VAL A 355 25.27 -13.39 -2.34
N PHE A 356 24.73 -13.26 -3.55
CA PHE A 356 25.33 -13.90 -4.73
C PHE A 356 26.64 -13.25 -5.17
N ALA A 357 26.79 -11.93 -4.99
CA ALA A 357 28.07 -11.27 -5.21
C ALA A 357 29.19 -11.92 -4.37
N LEU A 358 28.92 -12.26 -3.12
CA LEU A 358 29.86 -12.95 -2.25
C LEU A 358 30.09 -14.41 -2.64
N ARG A 359 29.00 -15.17 -2.91
CA ARG A 359 29.08 -16.59 -3.26
C ARG A 359 29.79 -16.86 -4.59
N MET A 360 29.72 -15.94 -5.53
CA MET A 360 30.34 -16.04 -6.87
C MET A 360 31.78 -15.48 -6.92
N GLY A 361 32.27 -14.91 -5.85
CA GLY A 361 33.61 -14.30 -5.78
C GLY A 361 33.79 -13.16 -6.78
N GLU A 362 34.99 -13.03 -7.36
CA GLU A 362 35.33 -11.93 -8.30
C GLU A 362 34.36 -11.84 -9.49
N SER A 363 33.91 -12.97 -10.03
CA SER A 363 32.95 -12.99 -11.13
C SER A 363 31.59 -12.41 -10.77
N GLY A 364 31.20 -12.47 -9.49
CA GLY A 364 29.94 -11.98 -8.98
C GLY A 364 29.97 -10.53 -8.49
N ALA A 365 31.11 -9.91 -8.35
CA ALA A 365 31.26 -8.56 -7.80
C ALA A 365 30.35 -7.53 -8.48
N ILE A 366 30.14 -7.65 -9.78
CA ILE A 366 29.31 -6.75 -10.60
C ILE A 366 27.78 -6.89 -10.36
N VAL A 367 27.31 -8.00 -9.72
CA VAL A 367 25.87 -8.28 -9.54
C VAL A 367 25.20 -7.26 -8.63
N ALA A 368 25.82 -6.94 -7.48
CA ALA A 368 25.27 -5.98 -6.52
C ALA A 368 25.22 -4.53 -7.07
N PRO A 369 26.30 -3.99 -7.68
CA PRO A 369 26.27 -2.66 -8.31
C PRO A 369 25.23 -2.56 -9.45
N ALA A 370 25.14 -3.58 -10.32
CA ALA A 370 24.16 -3.60 -11.40
C ALA A 370 22.73 -3.60 -10.87
N THR A 371 22.46 -4.37 -9.82
CA THR A 371 21.16 -4.38 -9.14
C THR A 371 20.83 -3.03 -8.52
N LEU A 372 21.81 -2.37 -7.87
CA LEU A 372 21.62 -1.06 -7.25
C LEU A 372 21.27 0.01 -8.29
N ILE A 373 21.94 0.03 -9.45
CA ILE A 373 21.62 0.94 -10.57
C ILE A 373 20.17 0.71 -11.03
N VAL A 374 19.75 -0.54 -11.19
CA VAL A 374 18.38 -0.87 -11.59
C VAL A 374 17.38 -0.41 -10.54
N ILE A 375 17.66 -0.59 -9.24
CA ILE A 375 16.79 -0.10 -8.15
C ILE A 375 16.69 1.43 -8.23
N LEU A 376 17.80 2.15 -8.29
CA LEU A 376 17.83 3.61 -8.38
C LEU A 376 17.02 4.11 -9.58
N MET A 377 17.23 3.52 -10.75
CA MET A 377 16.53 3.92 -11.98
C MET A 377 15.03 3.62 -11.90
N THR A 378 14.66 2.42 -11.49
CA THR A 378 13.24 2.02 -11.44
C THR A 378 12.47 2.80 -10.37
N VAL A 379 13.06 3.02 -9.19
CA VAL A 379 12.42 3.82 -8.14
C VAL A 379 12.29 5.28 -8.55
N THR A 380 13.32 5.86 -9.20
CA THR A 380 13.25 7.24 -9.69
C THR A 380 12.21 7.40 -10.79
N VAL A 381 12.29 6.58 -11.83
CA VAL A 381 11.38 6.69 -12.98
C VAL A 381 9.93 6.44 -12.54
N TYR A 382 9.66 5.37 -11.84
CA TYR A 382 8.29 5.04 -11.44
C TYR A 382 7.77 5.94 -10.33
N GLY A 383 8.62 6.34 -9.37
CA GLY A 383 8.26 7.29 -8.32
C GLY A 383 7.82 8.64 -8.85
N LEU A 384 8.45 9.13 -9.93
CA LEU A 384 8.10 10.41 -10.54
C LEU A 384 6.98 10.30 -11.58
N THR A 385 6.85 9.17 -12.27
CA THR A 385 5.97 9.05 -13.45
C THR A 385 4.70 8.25 -13.22
N ALA A 386 4.63 7.37 -12.20
CA ALA A 386 3.49 6.48 -12.01
C ALA A 386 2.19 7.24 -11.70
N ALA A 387 2.23 8.26 -10.83
CA ALA A 387 1.05 9.07 -10.50
C ALA A 387 0.53 9.89 -11.71
N PRO A 388 1.35 10.64 -12.46
CA PRO A 388 0.89 11.31 -13.67
C PRO A 388 0.41 10.34 -14.75
N LEU A 389 1.04 9.17 -14.91
CA LEU A 389 0.60 8.15 -15.86
C LEU A 389 -0.77 7.58 -15.48
N ALA A 390 -0.98 7.23 -14.21
CA ALA A 390 -2.27 6.73 -13.72
C ALA A 390 -3.41 7.71 -13.99
N ARG A 391 -3.16 9.01 -13.80
CA ARG A 391 -4.12 10.08 -14.10
C ARG A 391 -4.42 10.18 -15.60
N ARG A 392 -3.38 10.15 -16.46
CA ARG A 392 -3.56 10.18 -17.94
C ARG A 392 -4.33 8.98 -18.47
N LEU A 393 -4.16 7.82 -17.84
CA LEU A 393 -4.87 6.60 -18.19
C LEU A 393 -6.29 6.53 -17.58
N ASN A 394 -6.71 7.54 -16.81
CA ASN A 394 -7.96 7.56 -16.04
C ASN A 394 -8.09 6.40 -15.04
N LEU A 395 -6.96 5.93 -14.50
CA LEU A 395 -6.89 4.91 -13.46
C LEU A 395 -6.77 5.50 -12.06
N ALA A 396 -6.53 6.79 -11.92
CA ALA A 396 -6.50 7.50 -10.64
C ALA A 396 -7.14 8.89 -10.78
N ALA A 397 -7.95 9.25 -9.79
CA ALA A 397 -8.49 10.60 -9.70
C ALA A 397 -7.50 11.49 -8.95
N SER A 398 -7.20 12.68 -9.49
CA SER A 398 -6.32 13.65 -8.82
C SER A 398 -6.94 14.23 -7.56
N ASP A 399 -8.26 14.32 -7.52
CA ASP A 399 -9.06 14.85 -6.41
C ASP A 399 -10.37 14.05 -6.35
N PRO A 400 -10.43 12.94 -5.61
CA PRO A 400 -11.62 12.11 -5.56
C PRO A 400 -12.76 12.85 -4.88
N GLN A 401 -13.84 13.09 -5.61
CA GLN A 401 -15.00 13.87 -5.16
C GLN A 401 -16.10 13.03 -4.53
N GLY A 402 -15.98 11.69 -4.59
CA GLY A 402 -17.00 10.79 -4.05
C GLY A 402 -17.09 10.84 -2.52
N LEU A 403 -18.25 10.45 -1.99
CA LEU A 403 -18.56 10.48 -0.57
C LEU A 403 -18.92 9.09 -0.05
N LEU A 404 -18.36 8.76 1.11
CA LEU A 404 -18.80 7.66 1.96
C LEU A 404 -19.66 8.23 3.08
N ILE A 405 -20.91 7.84 3.15
CA ILE A 405 -21.86 8.34 4.15
C ILE A 405 -22.21 7.21 5.12
N ALA A 406 -21.92 7.40 6.40
CA ALA A 406 -22.42 6.53 7.44
C ALA A 406 -23.86 6.93 7.78
N GLY A 407 -24.80 6.03 7.48
CA GLY A 407 -26.25 6.22 7.61
C GLY A 407 -26.96 6.17 6.26
N ALA A 408 -28.18 5.67 6.26
CA ALA A 408 -29.09 5.63 5.11
C ALA A 408 -30.49 6.17 5.48
N SER A 409 -30.54 7.20 6.36
CA SER A 409 -31.76 7.94 6.71
C SER A 409 -32.39 8.59 5.47
N GLN A 410 -33.58 9.15 5.62
CA GLN A 410 -34.24 9.89 4.55
C GLN A 410 -33.36 11.03 4.01
N LEU A 411 -32.72 11.79 4.90
CA LEU A 411 -31.74 12.81 4.54
C LEU A 411 -30.60 12.26 3.69
N CYS A 412 -29.95 11.18 4.17
CA CYS A 412 -28.79 10.59 3.47
C CYS A 412 -29.18 10.11 2.07
N ARG A 413 -30.36 9.49 1.91
CA ARG A 413 -30.86 9.03 0.60
C ARG A 413 -31.18 10.20 -0.32
N SER A 414 -31.81 11.26 0.19
CA SER A 414 -32.15 12.46 -0.62
C SER A 414 -30.90 13.18 -1.10
N ILE A 415 -29.90 13.35 -0.22
CA ILE A 415 -28.58 13.91 -0.57
C ILE A 415 -27.89 13.01 -1.60
N ALA A 416 -27.81 11.70 -1.35
CA ALA A 416 -27.18 10.75 -2.26
C ALA A 416 -27.80 10.75 -3.65
N LYS A 417 -29.12 10.86 -3.75
CA LYS A 417 -29.86 10.93 -5.00
C LYS A 417 -29.43 12.16 -5.81
N VAL A 418 -29.43 13.34 -5.18
CA VAL A 418 -29.05 14.60 -5.85
C VAL A 418 -27.59 14.55 -6.30
N LEU A 419 -26.69 14.11 -5.42
CA LEU A 419 -25.25 14.04 -5.74
C LEU A 419 -24.96 13.02 -6.87
N THR A 420 -25.66 11.89 -6.87
CA THR A 420 -25.51 10.87 -7.93
C THR A 420 -26.02 11.37 -9.27
N GLN A 421 -27.10 12.16 -9.30
CA GLN A 421 -27.61 12.81 -10.52
C GLN A 421 -26.61 13.81 -11.11
N GLU A 422 -25.82 14.49 -10.27
CA GLU A 422 -24.73 15.38 -10.70
C GLU A 422 -23.41 14.62 -10.99
N GLY A 423 -23.46 13.28 -11.04
CA GLY A 423 -22.31 12.43 -11.40
C GLY A 423 -21.27 12.24 -10.30
N ILE A 424 -21.62 12.52 -9.03
CA ILE A 424 -20.76 12.31 -7.87
C ILE A 424 -21.03 10.93 -7.30
N ARG A 425 -19.99 10.12 -7.11
CA ARG A 425 -20.10 8.79 -6.52
C ARG A 425 -20.43 8.89 -5.03
N VAL A 426 -21.53 8.28 -4.60
CA VAL A 426 -21.91 8.22 -3.19
C VAL A 426 -22.11 6.76 -2.78
N VAL A 427 -21.61 6.36 -1.63
CA VAL A 427 -21.83 5.05 -1.01
C VAL A 427 -22.45 5.26 0.37
N LEU A 428 -23.61 4.63 0.62
CA LEU A 428 -24.28 4.66 1.91
C LEU A 428 -23.99 3.37 2.68
N VAL A 429 -23.72 3.49 3.98
CA VAL A 429 -23.47 2.35 4.87
C VAL A 429 -24.43 2.43 6.05
N ASP A 430 -25.28 1.42 6.25
CA ASP A 430 -26.22 1.35 7.38
C ASP A 430 -26.43 -0.10 7.85
N THR A 431 -26.80 -0.27 9.11
CA THR A 431 -27.13 -1.57 9.72
C THR A 431 -28.62 -1.90 9.67
N ARG A 432 -29.48 -0.96 9.29
CA ARG A 432 -30.94 -1.15 9.22
C ARG A 432 -31.36 -1.62 7.84
N TYR A 433 -31.84 -2.85 7.75
CA TYR A 433 -32.26 -3.46 6.50
C TYR A 433 -33.29 -2.63 5.72
N GLU A 434 -34.32 -2.10 6.42
CA GLU A 434 -35.37 -1.28 5.79
C GLU A 434 -34.82 -0.02 5.10
N ARG A 435 -33.84 0.65 5.71
CA ARG A 435 -33.19 1.84 5.14
C ARG A 435 -32.37 1.48 3.90
N ILE A 436 -31.70 0.36 3.99
CA ILE A 436 -30.89 -0.17 2.88
C ILE A 436 -31.80 -0.63 1.72
N ALA A 437 -32.93 -1.29 2.00
CA ALA A 437 -33.90 -1.68 0.98
C ALA A 437 -34.41 -0.45 0.20
N LYS A 438 -34.87 0.59 0.90
CA LYS A 438 -35.32 1.86 0.30
C LYS A 438 -34.22 2.56 -0.51
N ALA A 439 -32.97 2.49 -0.07
CA ALA A 439 -31.84 3.08 -0.81
C ALA A 439 -31.53 2.27 -2.08
N ARG A 440 -31.67 0.93 -2.03
CA ARG A 440 -31.49 0.04 -3.19
C ARG A 440 -32.58 0.27 -4.24
N GLU A 441 -33.84 0.40 -3.82
CA GLU A 441 -34.95 0.74 -4.70
C GLU A 441 -34.74 2.08 -5.41
N ALA A 442 -34.11 3.03 -4.72
CA ALA A 442 -33.72 4.31 -5.30
C ALA A 442 -32.49 4.25 -6.23
N GLY A 443 -31.92 3.07 -6.48
CA GLY A 443 -30.73 2.88 -7.33
C GLY A 443 -29.42 3.41 -6.75
N LEU A 444 -29.33 3.58 -5.41
CA LEU A 444 -28.14 4.11 -4.75
C LEU A 444 -27.15 2.99 -4.42
N ASN A 445 -25.84 3.33 -4.43
CA ASN A 445 -24.80 2.40 -3.99
C ASN A 445 -24.82 2.25 -2.47
N ILE A 446 -24.92 1.02 -2.00
CA ILE A 446 -25.11 0.71 -0.58
C ILE A 446 -24.18 -0.40 -0.10
N CYS A 447 -23.85 -0.36 1.18
CA CYS A 447 -23.22 -1.45 1.91
C CYS A 447 -24.06 -1.72 3.17
N TYR A 448 -24.58 -2.95 3.31
CA TYR A 448 -25.32 -3.39 4.49
C TYR A 448 -24.33 -3.90 5.54
N ALA A 449 -23.89 -3.01 6.42
CA ALA A 449 -22.93 -3.32 7.48
C ALA A 449 -22.90 -2.22 8.55
N SER A 450 -22.27 -2.52 9.69
CA SER A 450 -21.84 -1.46 10.61
C SER A 450 -20.67 -0.69 10.00
N ILE A 451 -20.72 0.63 10.02
CA ILE A 451 -19.61 1.48 9.53
C ILE A 451 -18.30 1.23 10.30
N LEU A 452 -18.38 0.70 11.51
CA LEU A 452 -17.24 0.34 12.35
C LEU A 452 -16.72 -1.08 12.08
N SER A 453 -17.42 -1.90 11.26
CA SER A 453 -16.97 -3.25 10.95
C SER A 453 -15.86 -3.28 9.92
N ASP A 454 -14.96 -4.27 10.03
CA ASP A 454 -13.90 -4.50 9.04
C ASP A 454 -14.47 -4.90 7.67
N TYR A 455 -15.69 -5.47 7.66
CA TYR A 455 -16.39 -5.82 6.44
C TYR A 455 -16.56 -4.62 5.49
N VAL A 456 -16.79 -3.40 6.03
CA VAL A 456 -16.89 -2.18 5.20
C VAL A 456 -15.60 -1.91 4.44
N MET A 457 -14.45 -2.17 5.08
CA MET A 457 -13.14 -1.98 4.45
C MET A 457 -12.91 -2.94 3.29
N ASP A 458 -13.56 -4.10 3.34
CA ASP A 458 -13.45 -5.16 2.33
C ASP A 458 -14.51 -5.06 1.24
N ALA A 459 -15.74 -4.67 1.62
CA ALA A 459 -16.90 -4.67 0.73
C ALA A 459 -17.04 -3.37 -0.07
N VAL A 460 -16.55 -2.24 0.44
CA VAL A 460 -16.62 -0.95 -0.23
C VAL A 460 -15.38 -0.72 -1.07
N ASP A 461 -15.58 -0.52 -2.37
CA ASP A 461 -14.50 -0.01 -3.23
C ASP A 461 -14.31 1.49 -2.96
N PHE A 462 -13.20 1.84 -2.32
CA PHE A 462 -12.84 3.23 -1.98
C PHE A 462 -12.31 4.05 -3.17
N GLY A 463 -12.13 3.43 -4.33
CA GLY A 463 -11.68 4.13 -5.54
C GLY A 463 -12.64 5.28 -5.91
N GLY A 464 -12.12 6.50 -6.01
CA GLY A 464 -12.91 7.68 -6.31
C GLY A 464 -13.69 8.29 -5.14
N LEU A 465 -13.68 7.67 -3.94
CA LEU A 465 -14.19 8.27 -2.71
C LEU A 465 -13.11 9.14 -2.07
N GLY A 466 -13.45 10.40 -1.76
CA GLY A 466 -12.51 11.36 -1.19
C GLY A 466 -12.91 11.91 0.17
N ARG A 467 -14.15 11.69 0.61
CA ARG A 467 -14.67 12.27 1.85
C ARG A 467 -15.52 11.29 2.62
N PHE A 468 -15.51 11.42 3.94
CA PHE A 468 -16.37 10.67 4.87
C PHE A 468 -17.35 11.60 5.59
N LEU A 469 -18.61 11.20 5.65
CA LEU A 469 -19.66 11.92 6.38
C LEU A 469 -20.32 11.01 7.41
N GLY A 470 -20.14 11.27 8.69
CA GLY A 470 -20.82 10.60 9.80
C GLY A 470 -22.20 11.20 10.03
N MET A 471 -23.26 10.54 9.53
CA MET A 471 -24.64 11.03 9.52
C MET A 471 -25.62 10.03 10.13
N THR A 472 -25.16 9.23 11.09
CA THR A 472 -26.06 8.35 11.86
C THR A 472 -26.71 9.10 13.03
N SER A 473 -27.77 8.52 13.61
CA SER A 473 -28.43 9.05 14.82
C SER A 473 -27.59 8.86 16.09
N ASN A 474 -26.46 8.15 16.02
CA ASN A 474 -25.61 7.87 17.16
C ASN A 474 -24.29 8.66 17.06
N ASP A 475 -24.16 9.68 17.92
CA ASP A 475 -22.99 10.56 17.97
C ASP A 475 -21.69 9.83 18.28
N GLN A 476 -21.75 8.75 19.06
CA GLN A 476 -20.55 7.94 19.39
C GLN A 476 -20.07 7.17 18.16
N ILE A 477 -21.01 6.56 17.42
CA ILE A 477 -20.70 5.87 16.17
C ILE A 477 -20.10 6.84 15.15
N ASN A 478 -20.67 8.06 15.02
CA ASN A 478 -20.14 9.09 14.12
C ASN A 478 -18.72 9.49 14.50
N THR A 479 -18.45 9.64 15.81
CA THR A 479 -17.11 10.02 16.31
C THR A 479 -16.08 8.91 16.11
N LEU A 480 -16.42 7.65 16.43
CA LEU A 480 -15.52 6.50 16.23
C LEU A 480 -15.25 6.24 14.74
N ALA A 481 -16.29 6.33 13.91
CA ALA A 481 -16.13 6.23 12.47
C ALA A 481 -15.27 7.36 11.91
N SER A 482 -15.44 8.61 12.40
CA SER A 482 -14.61 9.75 12.01
C SER A 482 -13.14 9.52 12.36
N ALA A 483 -12.84 8.98 13.54
CA ALA A 483 -11.48 8.62 13.94
C ALA A 483 -10.87 7.57 12.98
N ARG A 484 -11.62 6.50 12.69
CA ARG A 484 -11.19 5.42 11.79
C ARG A 484 -10.94 5.91 10.35
N PHE A 485 -11.87 6.67 9.77
CA PHE A 485 -11.78 7.11 8.39
C PHE A 485 -10.84 8.31 8.18
N ARG A 486 -10.34 8.91 9.28
CA ARG A 486 -9.32 9.97 9.21
C ARG A 486 -8.00 9.47 8.62
N GLU A 487 -7.62 8.23 8.88
CA GLU A 487 -6.43 7.61 8.31
C GLU A 487 -6.56 7.41 6.79
N ILE A 488 -7.79 7.17 6.30
CA ILE A 488 -8.05 6.91 4.89
C ILE A 488 -8.20 8.21 4.09
N PHE A 489 -9.02 9.15 4.58
CA PHE A 489 -9.39 10.35 3.83
C PHE A 489 -8.61 11.61 4.26
N GLY A 490 -7.87 11.55 5.36
CA GLY A 490 -7.25 12.72 5.98
C GLY A 490 -8.22 13.52 6.84
N ALA A 491 -7.71 14.20 7.87
CA ALA A 491 -8.52 14.90 8.87
C ALA A 491 -9.45 15.98 8.28
N GLN A 492 -9.02 16.65 7.22
CA GLN A 492 -9.79 17.72 6.56
C GLN A 492 -11.00 17.22 5.75
N ASN A 493 -11.00 15.93 5.37
CA ASN A 493 -12.04 15.32 4.55
C ASN A 493 -12.98 14.40 5.36
N VAL A 494 -12.88 14.43 6.67
CA VAL A 494 -13.72 13.65 7.58
C VAL A 494 -14.61 14.60 8.38
N MET A 495 -15.92 14.43 8.23
CA MET A 495 -16.91 15.32 8.81
C MET A 495 -18.02 14.51 9.48
N GLN A 496 -18.70 15.09 10.45
CA GLN A 496 -19.82 14.46 11.13
C GLN A 496 -20.89 15.49 11.53
N LEU A 497 -22.13 15.03 11.68
CA LEU A 497 -23.21 15.89 12.21
C LEU A 497 -22.85 16.42 13.61
N PRO A 498 -23.32 17.63 13.97
CA PRO A 498 -23.18 18.15 15.31
C PRO A 498 -23.82 17.21 16.32
N LYS A 499 -23.24 17.14 17.51
CA LYS A 499 -23.74 16.31 18.60
C LYS A 499 -25.07 16.83 19.13
N SER A 500 -25.96 15.94 19.52
CA SER A 500 -27.21 16.28 20.20
C SER A 500 -26.94 16.95 21.56
N ALA A 501 -27.79 17.86 21.98
CA ALA A 501 -27.64 18.60 23.25
C ALA A 501 -27.62 17.65 24.46
N SER A 502 -28.30 16.51 24.39
CA SER A 502 -28.32 15.49 25.45
C SER A 502 -26.98 14.79 25.65
N SER A 503 -26.17 14.64 24.57
CA SER A 503 -24.84 14.00 24.62
C SER A 503 -23.72 14.98 25.04
N SER A 504 -24.00 16.30 25.08
CA SER A 504 -22.98 17.32 25.36
C SER A 504 -22.55 17.40 26.82
N ARG A 505 -23.32 16.83 27.76
CA ARG A 505 -23.03 16.89 29.22
C ARG A 505 -21.85 16.02 29.67
N LEU A 506 -21.40 15.05 28.87
CA LEU A 506 -20.23 14.23 29.15
C LEU A 506 -19.07 14.55 28.19
N ARG A 507 -18.62 15.81 28.23
CA ARG A 507 -17.45 16.23 27.40
C ARG A 507 -16.16 15.70 28.00
N THR A 508 -15.68 14.56 27.49
CA THR A 508 -14.29 14.14 27.69
C THR A 508 -13.41 14.73 26.59
N THR A 509 -12.29 15.34 26.97
CA THR A 509 -11.36 16.06 26.08
C THR A 509 -10.88 15.19 24.89
N TRP A 510 -10.84 13.87 25.07
CA TRP A 510 -10.44 12.93 24.02
C TRP A 510 -11.47 12.78 22.88
N GLN A 511 -12.78 12.86 23.20
CA GLN A 511 -13.84 12.77 22.18
C GLN A 511 -13.80 13.92 21.18
N ASN A 512 -13.38 15.11 21.61
CA ASN A 512 -13.24 16.26 20.72
C ASN A 512 -12.01 16.13 19.78
N ARG A 513 -10.97 15.43 20.22
CA ARG A 513 -9.79 15.15 19.37
C ARG A 513 -10.07 14.12 18.29
N LEU A 514 -10.99 13.20 18.53
CA LEU A 514 -11.38 12.13 17.60
C LEU A 514 -12.51 12.55 16.65
N ALA A 515 -13.29 13.56 16.98
CA ALA A 515 -14.42 14.02 16.18
C ALA A 515 -13.97 14.55 14.81
N GLY A 516 -14.79 14.29 13.78
CA GLY A 516 -14.68 14.93 12.48
C GLY A 516 -15.04 16.42 12.53
N ARG A 517 -14.77 17.15 11.44
CA ARG A 517 -15.26 18.55 11.30
C ARG A 517 -16.79 18.57 11.35
N THR A 518 -17.36 19.61 11.94
CA THR A 518 -18.82 19.72 12.06
C THR A 518 -19.47 19.99 10.71
N LEU A 519 -20.37 19.09 10.28
CA LEU A 519 -21.16 19.22 9.07
C LEU A 519 -22.17 20.37 9.20
N PHE A 520 -22.28 21.13 8.12
CA PHE A 520 -23.29 22.16 7.88
C PHE A 520 -23.25 23.28 8.93
N SER A 521 -24.21 23.32 9.82
CA SER A 521 -24.34 24.30 10.90
C SER A 521 -24.42 23.60 12.26
N PRO A 522 -23.92 24.21 13.36
CA PRO A 522 -24.02 23.65 14.71
C PRO A 522 -25.43 23.30 15.19
N GLN A 523 -26.43 23.92 14.58
CA GLN A 523 -27.85 23.69 14.90
C GLN A 523 -28.45 22.48 14.21
N LEU A 524 -27.85 22.03 13.09
CA LEU A 524 -28.35 20.94 12.26
C LEU A 524 -27.94 19.56 12.83
N THR A 525 -28.43 19.26 14.04
CA THR A 525 -28.28 17.94 14.66
C THR A 525 -29.12 16.90 13.93
N TYR A 526 -28.83 15.62 14.14
CA TYR A 526 -29.63 14.53 13.54
C TYR A 526 -31.12 14.68 13.89
N ASP A 527 -31.43 14.90 15.17
CA ASP A 527 -32.80 14.99 15.67
C ASP A 527 -33.55 16.20 15.07
N TYR A 528 -32.87 17.35 14.94
CA TYR A 528 -33.44 18.54 14.31
C TYR A 528 -33.80 18.27 12.83
N ILE A 529 -32.89 17.65 12.09
CA ILE A 529 -33.10 17.37 10.66
C ILE A 529 -34.19 16.32 10.47
N ASP A 530 -34.23 15.26 11.28
CA ASP A 530 -35.22 14.18 11.21
C ASP A 530 -36.62 14.75 11.47
N THR A 531 -36.77 15.56 12.53
CA THR A 531 -38.02 16.27 12.85
C THR A 531 -38.46 17.20 11.72
N ALA A 532 -37.53 17.97 11.14
CA ALA A 532 -37.83 18.87 10.04
C ALA A 532 -38.32 18.12 8.79
N LEU A 533 -37.71 16.96 8.48
CA LEU A 533 -38.14 16.13 7.36
C LEU A 533 -39.53 15.52 7.59
N ASP A 534 -39.86 15.12 8.82
CA ASP A 534 -41.19 14.62 9.19
C ASP A 534 -42.24 15.74 9.09
N GLN A 535 -41.86 17.00 9.32
CA GLN A 535 -42.70 18.18 9.14
C GLN A 535 -42.79 18.67 7.69
N GLY A 536 -42.17 17.96 6.74
CA GLY A 536 -42.28 18.27 5.30
C GLY A 536 -41.12 19.06 4.72
N ALA A 537 -39.99 19.22 5.45
CA ALA A 537 -38.79 19.80 4.86
C ALA A 537 -38.27 18.93 3.71
N THR A 538 -37.66 19.55 2.70
CA THR A 538 -37.19 18.87 1.50
C THR A 538 -35.76 19.25 1.14
N ILE A 539 -35.05 18.33 0.49
CA ILE A 539 -33.74 18.62 -0.09
C ILE A 539 -33.95 19.16 -1.51
N LYS A 540 -33.51 20.40 -1.73
CA LYS A 540 -33.59 21.07 -3.04
C LYS A 540 -32.20 21.36 -3.58
N ALA A 541 -32.07 21.19 -4.90
CA ALA A 541 -30.89 21.58 -5.65
C ALA A 541 -31.23 22.83 -6.44
N THR A 542 -30.54 23.95 -6.19
CA THR A 542 -30.78 25.23 -6.84
C THR A 542 -29.53 25.64 -7.60
N ARG A 543 -29.67 25.87 -8.92
CA ARG A 543 -28.57 26.32 -9.77
C ARG A 543 -28.53 27.83 -9.81
N PHE A 544 -27.37 28.42 -9.56
CA PHE A 544 -27.14 29.86 -9.62
C PHE A 544 -26.91 30.32 -11.06
N SER A 545 -27.42 31.48 -11.39
CA SER A 545 -27.23 32.13 -12.67
C SER A 545 -26.88 33.61 -12.45
N GLU A 546 -26.60 34.34 -13.51
CA GLU A 546 -26.38 35.79 -13.42
C GLU A 546 -27.61 36.56 -12.88
N VAL A 547 -28.81 36.00 -13.12
CA VAL A 547 -30.09 36.60 -12.66
C VAL A 547 -30.46 36.11 -11.25
N PHE A 548 -30.19 34.85 -10.92
CA PHE A 548 -30.52 34.26 -9.62
C PHE A 548 -29.25 34.16 -8.75
N THR A 549 -28.94 35.26 -8.08
CA THR A 549 -27.76 35.42 -7.22
C THR A 549 -27.98 34.89 -5.80
N LEU A 550 -26.93 34.90 -4.97
CA LEU A 550 -27.02 34.54 -3.55
C LEU A 550 -27.99 35.47 -2.79
N GLU A 551 -28.05 36.74 -3.16
CA GLU A 551 -28.98 37.71 -2.55
C GLU A 551 -30.43 37.36 -2.89
N ALA A 552 -30.72 37.06 -4.18
CA ALA A 552 -32.03 36.57 -4.61
C ALA A 552 -32.43 35.26 -3.93
N PHE A 553 -31.47 34.34 -3.78
CA PHE A 553 -31.68 33.08 -3.06
C PHE A 553 -32.04 33.31 -1.60
N ARG A 554 -31.31 34.19 -0.91
CA ARG A 554 -31.60 34.57 0.48
C ARG A 554 -32.92 35.29 0.62
N ALA A 555 -33.24 36.20 -0.29
CA ALA A 555 -34.53 36.89 -0.32
C ALA A 555 -35.72 35.95 -0.52
N HIS A 556 -35.55 34.93 -1.38
CA HIS A 556 -36.62 33.95 -1.67
C HIS A 556 -36.90 32.99 -0.54
N TYR A 557 -35.84 32.45 0.10
CA TYR A 557 -35.99 31.42 1.13
C TYR A 557 -35.89 31.95 2.56
N GLY A 558 -35.23 33.07 2.79
CA GLY A 558 -34.99 33.65 4.11
C GLY A 558 -34.22 32.70 5.04
N ASP A 559 -34.61 32.65 6.30
CA ASP A 559 -34.00 31.75 7.30
C ASP A 559 -34.46 30.29 7.19
N ARG A 560 -35.35 29.97 6.23
CA ARG A 560 -35.89 28.64 6.03
C ARG A 560 -34.97 27.70 5.24
N VAL A 561 -33.82 28.19 4.81
CA VAL A 561 -32.89 27.42 3.97
C VAL A 561 -31.57 27.19 4.68
N HIS A 562 -31.16 25.93 4.72
CA HIS A 562 -29.85 25.53 5.21
C HIS A 562 -29.03 24.92 4.08
N PRO A 563 -28.02 25.62 3.55
CA PRO A 563 -27.11 25.08 2.53
C PRO A 563 -26.27 23.92 3.10
N LEU A 564 -26.13 22.86 2.30
CA LEU A 564 -25.42 21.63 2.70
C LEU A 564 -24.18 21.39 1.84
N PHE A 565 -24.33 21.54 0.51
CA PHE A 565 -23.24 21.30 -0.47
C PHE A 565 -23.26 22.38 -1.55
N VAL A 566 -22.07 22.67 -2.09
CA VAL A 566 -21.90 23.44 -3.33
C VAL A 566 -21.26 22.53 -4.37
N ILE A 567 -21.85 22.42 -5.55
CA ILE A 567 -21.35 21.58 -6.64
C ILE A 567 -20.94 22.48 -7.80
N SER A 568 -19.72 22.29 -8.32
CA SER A 568 -19.15 23.01 -9.43
C SER A 568 -18.39 22.05 -10.33
N GLU A 569 -18.79 21.89 -11.60
CA GLU A 569 -18.07 21.06 -12.58
C GLU A 569 -17.66 19.65 -12.05
N LYS A 570 -18.57 18.95 -11.39
CA LYS A 570 -18.35 17.65 -10.72
C LYS A 570 -17.44 17.70 -9.48
N LYS A 571 -17.09 18.88 -8.98
CA LYS A 571 -16.44 19.04 -7.68
C LYS A 571 -17.48 19.33 -6.62
N VAL A 572 -17.42 18.61 -5.51
CA VAL A 572 -18.31 18.81 -4.38
C VAL A 572 -17.57 19.50 -3.24
N GLN A 573 -18.10 20.61 -2.79
CA GLN A 573 -17.69 21.25 -1.54
C GLN A 573 -18.74 20.92 -0.49
N VAL A 574 -18.35 20.19 0.54
CA VAL A 574 -19.19 19.94 1.70
C VAL A 574 -19.10 21.17 2.60
N LEU A 575 -20.24 21.74 2.94
CA LEU A 575 -20.27 22.90 3.84
C LEU A 575 -20.12 22.44 5.30
N THR A 576 -19.27 23.11 6.02
CA THR A 576 -18.98 22.89 7.44
C THR A 576 -19.26 24.19 8.19
N SER A 577 -19.35 24.12 9.50
CA SER A 577 -19.68 25.28 10.37
C SER A 577 -18.76 26.49 10.18
N ASP A 578 -17.57 26.25 9.64
CA ASP A 578 -16.53 27.27 9.36
C ASP A 578 -16.46 27.66 7.88
N SER A 579 -17.37 27.16 7.03
CA SER A 579 -17.37 27.43 5.58
C SER A 579 -18.02 28.78 5.26
N VAL A 580 -17.36 29.56 4.41
CA VAL A 580 -17.94 30.77 3.82
C VAL A 580 -18.63 30.39 2.52
N ILE A 581 -19.89 30.77 2.36
CA ILE A 581 -20.71 30.46 1.19
C ILE A 581 -20.70 31.65 0.25
N ASN A 582 -20.06 31.50 -0.90
CA ASN A 582 -20.07 32.50 -1.97
C ASN A 582 -20.18 31.83 -3.35
N PRO A 583 -21.38 31.32 -3.73
CA PRO A 583 -21.58 30.61 -4.96
C PRO A 583 -21.49 31.55 -6.16
N LYS A 584 -20.89 31.06 -7.23
CA LYS A 584 -20.80 31.76 -8.54
C LYS A 584 -21.87 31.26 -9.49
N ALA A 585 -22.16 32.04 -10.54
CA ALA A 585 -23.03 31.62 -11.63
C ALA A 585 -22.56 30.25 -12.22
N GLY A 586 -23.48 29.35 -12.49
CA GLY A 586 -23.23 27.99 -12.97
C GLY A 586 -23.08 26.95 -11.84
N GLN A 587 -22.87 27.34 -10.61
CA GLN A 587 -22.79 26.43 -9.47
C GLN A 587 -24.17 25.99 -8.96
N LEU A 588 -24.24 24.79 -8.39
CA LEU A 588 -25.43 24.20 -7.79
C LEU A 588 -25.28 24.19 -6.27
N ILE A 589 -26.25 24.72 -5.56
CA ILE A 589 -26.35 24.54 -4.09
C ILE A 589 -27.40 23.49 -3.78
N VAL A 590 -27.02 22.52 -2.96
CA VAL A 590 -27.94 21.56 -2.35
C VAL A 590 -28.25 22.03 -0.95
N SER A 591 -29.54 22.25 -0.66
CA SER A 591 -30.00 22.82 0.60
C SER A 591 -31.16 22.03 1.20
N LEU A 592 -31.24 22.02 2.52
CA LEU A 592 -32.43 21.65 3.28
C LEU A 592 -33.36 22.87 3.34
N VAL A 593 -34.58 22.74 2.83
CA VAL A 593 -35.58 23.81 2.81
C VAL A 593 -36.73 23.42 3.73
N MET A 594 -36.99 24.27 4.72
CA MET A 594 -38.12 24.08 5.64
C MET A 594 -39.45 24.39 4.93
N PRO A 595 -40.56 23.75 5.33
CA PRO A 595 -41.88 24.07 4.78
C PRO A 595 -42.23 25.55 5.01
N ALA A 596 -43.09 26.10 4.18
CA ALA A 596 -43.71 27.38 4.47
C ALA A 596 -44.63 27.17 5.69
N ALA A 597 -44.53 28.07 6.66
CA ALA A 597 -45.40 28.09 7.85
C ALA A 597 -46.86 28.34 7.43
#